data_5aa5f84b36830079cb8ac8c940c65a3b
#
_entry.id   5aa5f84b36830079cb8ac8c940c65a3b
#
_cell.length_a   1.000
_cell.length_b   1.000
_cell.length_c   1.000
_cell.angle_alpha   90.00
_cell.angle_beta   90.00
_cell.angle_gamma   90.00
#
_symmetry.space_group_name_H-M   'P 1'
#
loop_
_entity.id
_entity.type
_entity.pdbx_description
1 polymer ?
#
loop_
_entity_poly.entity_id
_entity_poly.type
_entity_poly.pdbx_seq_one_letter_code
_entity_poly.pdbx_strand_id
1 'polypeptide(L)'
;LLTMISANSCGANFEKALPSALAVEILHNFTLVHDDIMDEDQTRHGKPTVHEKWDVGSAILTGDAMLSLALLILQEEETPRDLMTVFTKGLLRVCEGQAFDKEFETIKNISLDDYVNMVDLKTGHLLGLAGEMGAIIADADLPVRYGIRDYGRLIGRAFQVQDDLLEIYSNSDNMGKSLNSDILLGKKTYLMILAKNRIPVEIQSAIELCQEDINGGKKAIQELFIESGIVKSTKQFIMDNIEEANTMLTNLDIDCSDLLYFSDLITRRNN
;
A
#
# COMPACT_ATOMS: atom_id res chain seq x y z
N LEU A 1 -4.30 13.41 1.05
CA LEU A 1 -4.14 14.04 -0.27
C LEU A 1 -5.16 13.49 -1.28
N LEU A 2 -5.19 12.19 -1.59
CA LEU A 2 -6.05 11.61 -2.65
C LEU A 2 -7.53 11.97 -2.49
N THR A 3 -8.09 11.92 -1.28
CA THR A 3 -9.48 12.34 -0.99
C THR A 3 -9.76 13.78 -1.42
N MET A 4 -8.81 14.69 -1.17
CA MET A 4 -8.96 16.11 -1.49
C MET A 4 -8.90 16.35 -3.00
N ILE A 5 -7.93 15.76 -3.71
CA ILE A 5 -7.84 15.93 -5.16
C ILE A 5 -9.00 15.26 -5.88
N SER A 6 -9.50 14.12 -5.40
CA SER A 6 -10.70 13.46 -5.96
C SER A 6 -11.95 14.34 -5.80
N ALA A 7 -12.12 14.98 -4.64
CA ALA A 7 -13.22 15.92 -4.42
C ALA A 7 -13.11 17.14 -5.36
N ASN A 8 -11.90 17.70 -5.52
CA ASN A 8 -11.65 18.83 -6.41
C ASN A 8 -11.91 18.46 -7.89
N SER A 9 -11.43 17.30 -8.33
CA SER A 9 -11.67 16.77 -9.68
C SER A 9 -13.16 16.62 -10.01
N CYS A 10 -13.98 16.37 -8.98
CA CYS A 10 -15.45 16.30 -9.10
C CYS A 10 -16.16 17.62 -8.81
N GLY A 11 -15.44 18.76 -8.66
CA GLY A 11 -16.01 20.09 -8.52
C GLY A 11 -16.27 20.58 -7.09
N ALA A 12 -15.90 19.81 -6.05
CA ALA A 12 -15.94 20.32 -4.67
C ALA A 12 -14.63 21.05 -4.32
N ASN A 13 -14.69 21.97 -3.35
CA ASN A 13 -13.48 22.60 -2.84
C ASN A 13 -12.74 21.70 -1.84
N PHE A 14 -11.45 21.94 -1.64
CA PHE A 14 -10.60 21.18 -0.72
C PHE A 14 -11.08 21.25 0.74
N GLU A 15 -11.64 22.36 1.18
CA GLU A 15 -12.08 22.57 2.57
C GLU A 15 -13.20 21.60 2.94
N LYS A 16 -14.14 21.35 2.01
CA LYS A 16 -15.25 20.42 2.20
C LYS A 16 -14.76 18.97 2.39
N ALA A 17 -13.65 18.61 1.76
CA ALA A 17 -13.07 17.26 1.82
C ALA A 17 -12.14 17.07 3.03
N LEU A 18 -11.72 18.13 3.71
CA LEU A 18 -10.70 18.06 4.75
C LEU A 18 -11.05 17.12 5.91
N PRO A 19 -12.27 17.12 6.49
CA PRO A 19 -12.60 16.19 7.58
C PRO A 19 -12.45 14.72 7.15
N SER A 20 -12.95 14.37 5.96
CA SER A 20 -12.83 13.00 5.43
C SER A 20 -11.39 12.64 5.08
N ALA A 21 -10.62 13.58 4.55
CA ALA A 21 -9.19 13.37 4.30
C ALA A 21 -8.41 13.12 5.61
N LEU A 22 -8.75 13.84 6.69
CA LEU A 22 -8.19 13.61 8.03
C LEU A 22 -8.59 12.23 8.58
N ALA A 23 -9.85 11.82 8.43
CA ALA A 23 -10.30 10.50 8.87
C ALA A 23 -9.55 9.38 8.15
N VAL A 24 -9.33 9.50 6.84
CA VAL A 24 -8.53 8.54 6.05
C VAL A 24 -7.06 8.52 6.51
N GLU A 25 -6.46 9.69 6.77
CA GLU A 25 -5.08 9.78 7.25
C GLU A 25 -4.92 9.16 8.64
N ILE A 26 -5.89 9.40 9.54
CA ILE A 26 -5.89 8.78 10.88
C ILE A 26 -6.08 7.26 10.76
N LEU A 27 -6.98 6.78 9.87
CA LEU A 27 -7.13 5.38 9.58
C LEU A 27 -5.82 4.76 9.09
N HIS A 28 -5.13 5.40 8.15
CA HIS A 28 -3.84 4.92 7.67
C HIS A 28 -2.81 4.81 8.80
N ASN A 29 -2.69 5.86 9.64
CA ASN A 29 -1.76 5.82 10.78
C ASN A 29 -2.16 4.77 11.84
N PHE A 30 -3.46 4.53 12.06
CA PHE A 30 -3.94 3.40 12.86
C PHE A 30 -3.42 2.06 12.33
N THR A 31 -3.55 1.82 11.02
CA THR A 31 -3.06 0.57 10.43
C THR A 31 -1.55 0.43 10.57
N LEU A 32 -0.77 1.51 10.44
CA LEU A 32 0.68 1.49 10.63
C LEU A 32 1.07 1.15 12.09
N VAL A 33 0.37 1.70 13.08
CA VAL A 33 0.67 1.41 14.49
C VAL A 33 0.41 -0.06 14.83
N HIS A 34 -0.68 -0.65 14.30
CA HIS A 34 -0.99 -2.05 14.54
C HIS A 34 -0.10 -2.99 13.69
N ASP A 35 0.25 -2.60 12.47
CA ASP A 35 1.21 -3.31 11.61
C ASP A 35 2.57 -3.42 12.30
N ASP A 36 3.09 -2.32 12.85
CA ASP A 36 4.36 -2.30 13.58
C ASP A 36 4.40 -3.30 14.74
N ILE A 37 3.27 -3.50 15.44
CA ILE A 37 3.17 -4.51 16.52
C ILE A 37 3.19 -5.93 15.92
N MET A 38 2.42 -6.17 14.87
CA MET A 38 2.28 -7.49 14.24
C MET A 38 3.56 -7.96 13.55
N ASP A 39 4.34 -7.01 13.03
CA ASP A 39 5.60 -7.25 12.31
C ASP A 39 6.83 -7.14 13.23
N GLU A 40 6.63 -6.79 14.53
CA GLU A 40 7.69 -6.57 15.52
C GLU A 40 8.71 -5.51 15.05
N ASP A 41 8.23 -4.48 14.31
CA ASP A 41 9.08 -3.44 13.75
C ASP A 41 9.61 -2.49 14.83
N GLN A 42 10.92 -2.40 14.98
CA GLN A 42 11.55 -1.55 15.99
C GLN A 42 11.52 -0.07 15.64
N THR A 43 11.57 0.25 14.34
CA THR A 43 11.65 1.63 13.86
C THR A 43 10.74 1.88 12.67
N ARG A 44 10.17 3.10 12.60
CA ARG A 44 9.42 3.62 11.46
C ARG A 44 9.87 5.04 11.15
N HIS A 45 10.25 5.31 9.90
CA HIS A 45 10.81 6.61 9.46
C HIS A 45 11.98 7.09 10.34
N GLY A 46 12.86 6.17 10.75
CA GLY A 46 14.02 6.45 11.59
C GLY A 46 13.73 6.80 13.05
N LYS A 47 12.49 6.56 13.51
CA LYS A 47 12.08 6.75 14.92
C LYS A 47 11.60 5.42 15.50
N PRO A 48 11.74 5.20 16.82
CA PRO A 48 11.16 4.04 17.49
C PRO A 48 9.65 3.97 17.25
N THR A 49 9.13 2.77 16.99
CA THR A 49 7.69 2.51 16.90
C THR A 49 7.00 2.73 18.25
N VAL A 50 5.67 2.79 18.26
CA VAL A 50 4.93 3.08 19.50
C VAL A 50 5.16 2.00 20.56
N HIS A 51 5.15 0.72 20.16
CA HIS A 51 5.36 -0.40 21.09
C HIS A 51 6.81 -0.50 21.61
N GLU A 52 7.79 -0.07 20.82
CA GLU A 52 9.19 0.01 21.24
C GLU A 52 9.44 1.20 22.20
N LYS A 53 8.77 2.32 21.95
CA LYS A 53 8.94 3.53 22.78
C LYS A 53 8.24 3.43 24.12
N TRP A 54 7.13 2.74 24.20
CA TRP A 54 6.33 2.55 25.42
C TRP A 54 6.15 1.06 25.72
N ASP A 55 5.11 0.44 25.20
CA ASP A 55 4.81 -0.99 25.29
C ASP A 55 3.71 -1.38 24.29
N VAL A 56 3.50 -2.69 24.10
CA VAL A 56 2.48 -3.23 23.18
C VAL A 56 1.06 -2.79 23.59
N GLY A 57 0.75 -2.77 24.89
CA GLY A 57 -0.57 -2.34 25.35
C GLY A 57 -0.87 -0.89 25.01
N SER A 58 0.11 0.01 25.20
CA SER A 58 0.01 1.42 24.82
C SER A 58 -0.16 1.59 23.32
N ALA A 59 0.52 0.78 22.49
CA ALA A 59 0.40 0.84 21.06
C ALA A 59 -0.99 0.37 20.57
N ILE A 60 -1.54 -0.71 21.13
CA ILE A 60 -2.90 -1.17 20.84
C ILE A 60 -3.92 -0.08 21.18
N LEU A 61 -3.87 0.48 22.39
CA LEU A 61 -4.79 1.54 22.82
C LEU A 61 -4.65 2.81 21.97
N THR A 62 -3.45 3.13 21.50
CA THR A 62 -3.20 4.26 20.61
C THR A 62 -3.91 4.04 19.27
N GLY A 63 -3.75 2.86 18.66
CA GLY A 63 -4.43 2.51 17.42
C GLY A 63 -5.96 2.54 17.58
N ASP A 64 -6.50 1.92 18.63
CA ASP A 64 -7.95 1.90 18.89
C ASP A 64 -8.52 3.32 19.09
N ALA A 65 -7.77 4.19 19.78
CA ALA A 65 -8.17 5.59 19.94
C ALA A 65 -8.14 6.35 18.61
N MET A 66 -7.14 6.10 17.76
CA MET A 66 -7.05 6.70 16.42
C MET A 66 -8.23 6.26 15.55
N LEU A 67 -8.56 4.97 15.51
CA LEU A 67 -9.73 4.47 14.77
C LEU A 67 -11.03 5.12 15.28
N SER A 68 -11.19 5.19 16.61
CA SER A 68 -12.36 5.83 17.23
C SER A 68 -12.46 7.31 16.85
N LEU A 69 -11.33 8.03 16.81
CA LEU A 69 -11.28 9.43 16.38
C LEU A 69 -11.64 9.59 14.89
N ALA A 70 -11.14 8.73 14.01
CA ALA A 70 -11.50 8.75 12.59
C ALA A 70 -13.00 8.57 12.38
N LEU A 71 -13.62 7.62 13.10
CA LEU A 71 -15.07 7.39 13.07
C LEU A 71 -15.85 8.59 13.62
N LEU A 72 -15.36 9.23 14.70
CA LEU A 72 -16.01 10.40 15.29
C LEU A 72 -16.04 11.57 14.31
N ILE A 73 -14.92 11.84 13.61
CA ILE A 73 -14.85 12.89 12.58
C ILE A 73 -15.92 12.67 11.48
N LEU A 74 -16.18 11.43 11.11
CA LEU A 74 -17.15 11.09 10.06
C LEU A 74 -18.62 11.06 10.56
N GLN A 75 -18.88 11.29 11.84
CA GLN A 75 -20.23 11.32 12.41
C GLN A 75 -20.81 12.76 12.51
N GLU A 76 -20.11 13.77 12.04
CA GLU A 76 -20.63 15.14 12.00
C GLU A 76 -21.90 15.24 11.15
N GLU A 77 -22.84 16.13 11.53
CA GLU A 77 -24.21 16.20 10.95
C GLU A 77 -24.24 16.44 9.44
N GLU A 78 -23.23 17.13 8.91
CA GLU A 78 -23.14 17.44 7.47
C GLU A 78 -22.49 16.34 6.62
N THR A 79 -22.06 15.25 7.25
CA THR A 79 -21.38 14.15 6.54
C THR A 79 -22.38 13.31 5.74
N PRO A 80 -22.17 13.11 4.43
CA PRO A 80 -23.02 12.22 3.64
C PRO A 80 -23.06 10.80 4.22
N ARG A 81 -24.27 10.19 4.32
CA ARG A 81 -24.45 8.86 4.93
C ARG A 81 -23.60 7.76 4.30
N ASP A 82 -23.35 7.86 3.01
CA ASP A 82 -22.55 6.88 2.26
C ASP A 82 -21.10 6.86 2.69
N LEU A 83 -20.54 7.99 3.18
CA LEU A 83 -19.15 8.07 3.61
C LEU A 83 -18.81 7.07 4.70
N MET A 84 -19.63 6.97 5.74
CA MET A 84 -19.43 6.01 6.83
C MET A 84 -19.46 4.57 6.30
N THR A 85 -20.36 4.28 5.36
CA THR A 85 -20.47 2.94 4.76
C THR A 85 -19.23 2.60 3.94
N VAL A 86 -18.74 3.54 3.12
CA VAL A 86 -17.52 3.34 2.31
C VAL A 86 -16.30 3.19 3.21
N PHE A 87 -16.16 4.06 4.22
CA PHE A 87 -15.07 4.01 5.17
C PHE A 87 -14.99 2.68 5.91
N THR A 88 -16.12 2.22 6.49
CA THR A 88 -16.13 0.96 7.26
C THR A 88 -15.92 -0.27 6.40
N LYS A 89 -16.46 -0.29 5.16
CA LYS A 89 -16.18 -1.36 4.19
C LYS A 89 -14.70 -1.36 3.77
N GLY A 90 -14.12 -0.19 3.51
CA GLY A 90 -12.70 -0.08 3.17
C GLY A 90 -11.80 -0.55 4.31
N LEU A 91 -12.08 -0.13 5.55
CA LEU A 91 -11.38 -0.61 6.74
C LEU A 91 -11.42 -2.15 6.85
N LEU A 92 -12.61 -2.75 6.66
CA LEU A 92 -12.76 -4.21 6.71
C LEU A 92 -11.87 -4.90 5.65
N ARG A 93 -11.81 -4.36 4.42
CA ARG A 93 -10.94 -4.89 3.36
C ARG A 93 -9.46 -4.78 3.70
N VAL A 94 -9.03 -3.67 4.30
CA VAL A 94 -7.66 -3.50 4.77
C VAL A 94 -7.33 -4.54 5.86
N CYS A 95 -8.23 -4.78 6.81
CA CYS A 95 -8.06 -5.83 7.82
C CYS A 95 -7.98 -7.24 7.20
N GLU A 96 -8.82 -7.55 6.19
CA GLU A 96 -8.74 -8.80 5.45
C GLU A 96 -7.38 -8.94 4.74
N GLY A 97 -6.88 -7.86 4.12
CA GLY A 97 -5.56 -7.85 3.46
C GLY A 97 -4.42 -8.11 4.44
N GLN A 98 -4.47 -7.50 5.63
CA GLN A 98 -3.49 -7.73 6.69
C GLN A 98 -3.57 -9.16 7.25
N ALA A 99 -4.77 -9.74 7.33
CA ALA A 99 -4.92 -11.13 7.75
C ALA A 99 -4.28 -12.09 6.73
N PHE A 100 -4.45 -11.86 5.42
CA PHE A 100 -3.76 -12.63 4.39
C PHE A 100 -2.24 -12.44 4.45
N ASP A 101 -1.75 -11.23 4.68
CA ASP A 101 -0.32 -10.97 4.80
C ASP A 101 0.30 -11.79 5.94
N LYS A 102 -0.34 -11.79 7.11
CA LYS A 102 0.07 -12.62 8.25
C LYS A 102 -0.07 -14.13 7.98
N GLU A 103 -1.14 -14.58 7.34
CA GLU A 103 -1.31 -15.98 6.96
C GLU A 103 -0.20 -16.44 6.00
N PHE A 104 0.17 -15.59 5.04
CA PHE A 104 1.20 -15.89 4.05
C PHE A 104 2.60 -16.05 4.64
N GLU A 105 2.88 -15.49 5.82
CA GLU A 105 4.14 -15.75 6.51
C GLU A 105 4.35 -17.26 6.79
N THR A 106 3.27 -17.98 7.09
CA THR A 106 3.31 -19.39 7.45
C THR A 106 3.17 -20.34 6.25
N ILE A 107 2.58 -19.89 5.14
CA ILE A 107 2.39 -20.68 3.92
C ILE A 107 3.69 -20.73 3.13
N LYS A 108 4.15 -21.93 2.77
CA LYS A 108 5.43 -22.11 2.06
C LYS A 108 5.45 -21.44 0.68
N ASN A 109 4.37 -21.63 -0.10
CA ASN A 109 4.27 -21.11 -1.46
C ASN A 109 2.88 -20.47 -1.65
N ILE A 110 2.86 -19.27 -2.15
CA ILE A 110 1.66 -18.56 -2.60
C ILE A 110 1.79 -18.27 -4.09
N SER A 111 0.68 -18.16 -4.79
CA SER A 111 0.68 -17.73 -6.18
C SER A 111 0.89 -16.21 -6.30
N LEU A 112 1.22 -15.75 -7.51
CA LEU A 112 1.30 -14.31 -7.78
C LEU A 112 -0.08 -13.64 -7.65
N ASP A 113 -1.14 -14.35 -8.03
CA ASP A 113 -2.52 -13.85 -7.91
C ASP A 113 -2.94 -13.70 -6.44
N ASP A 114 -2.54 -14.63 -5.55
CA ASP A 114 -2.77 -14.51 -4.11
C ASP A 114 -2.08 -13.26 -3.54
N TYR A 115 -0.81 -13.04 -3.95
CA TYR A 115 -0.06 -11.85 -3.54
C TYR A 115 -0.74 -10.55 -4.03
N VAL A 116 -1.11 -10.48 -5.32
CA VAL A 116 -1.78 -9.30 -5.90
C VAL A 116 -3.11 -9.04 -5.22
N ASN A 117 -3.88 -10.10 -4.89
CA ASN A 117 -5.13 -9.96 -4.14
C ASN A 117 -4.89 -9.42 -2.71
N MET A 118 -3.90 -9.92 -2.01
CA MET A 118 -3.53 -9.41 -0.68
C MET A 118 -3.12 -7.94 -0.73
N VAL A 119 -2.29 -7.54 -1.69
CA VAL A 119 -1.86 -6.15 -1.90
C VAL A 119 -3.04 -5.25 -2.26
N ASP A 120 -3.96 -5.71 -3.11
CA ASP A 120 -5.18 -4.98 -3.42
C ASP A 120 -6.02 -4.72 -2.17
N LEU A 121 -6.19 -5.72 -1.32
CA LEU A 121 -6.93 -5.59 -0.06
C LEU A 121 -6.21 -4.69 0.94
N LYS A 122 -4.91 -4.92 1.20
CA LYS A 122 -4.14 -4.19 2.22
C LYS A 122 -3.87 -2.74 1.84
N THR A 123 -3.47 -2.47 0.59
CA THR A 123 -3.04 -1.15 0.12
C THR A 123 -4.02 -0.54 -0.88
N GLY A 124 -4.46 -1.31 -1.88
CA GLY A 124 -5.35 -0.84 -2.94
C GLY A 124 -6.68 -0.31 -2.42
N HIS A 125 -7.32 -1.04 -1.52
CA HIS A 125 -8.61 -0.63 -0.97
C HIS A 125 -8.54 0.65 -0.11
N LEU A 126 -7.41 0.94 0.54
CA LEU A 126 -7.23 2.19 1.27
C LEU A 126 -7.18 3.40 0.31
N LEU A 127 -6.45 3.28 -0.80
CA LEU A 127 -6.43 4.35 -1.81
C LEU A 127 -7.77 4.45 -2.54
N GLY A 128 -8.39 3.32 -2.86
CA GLY A 128 -9.72 3.29 -3.46
C GLY A 128 -10.79 3.97 -2.59
N LEU A 129 -10.82 3.64 -1.31
CA LEU A 129 -11.65 4.30 -0.31
C LEU A 129 -11.39 5.81 -0.25
N ALA A 130 -10.12 6.22 -0.21
CA ALA A 130 -9.75 7.63 -0.15
C ALA A 130 -10.28 8.42 -1.37
N GLY A 131 -10.16 7.84 -2.56
CA GLY A 131 -10.68 8.41 -3.80
C GLY A 131 -12.22 8.47 -3.82
N GLU A 132 -12.90 7.36 -3.50
CA GLU A 132 -14.36 7.28 -3.49
C GLU A 132 -14.99 8.28 -2.49
N MET A 133 -14.39 8.44 -1.30
CA MET A 133 -14.86 9.41 -0.32
C MET A 133 -14.79 10.84 -0.85
N GLY A 134 -13.75 11.20 -1.59
CA GLY A 134 -13.65 12.50 -2.25
C GLY A 134 -14.77 12.73 -3.26
N ALA A 135 -15.06 11.75 -4.10
CA ALA A 135 -16.15 11.80 -5.08
C ALA A 135 -17.54 11.89 -4.41
N ILE A 136 -17.75 11.20 -3.29
CA ILE A 136 -19.00 11.30 -2.50
C ILE A 136 -19.20 12.73 -1.97
N ILE A 137 -18.15 13.38 -1.46
CA ILE A 137 -18.21 14.75 -0.94
C ILE A 137 -18.60 15.76 -2.02
N ALA A 138 -18.19 15.51 -3.25
CA ALA A 138 -18.55 16.30 -4.41
C ALA A 138 -19.94 15.96 -4.98
N ASP A 139 -20.68 15.03 -4.35
CA ASP A 139 -21.97 14.54 -4.84
C ASP A 139 -21.90 13.95 -6.27
N ALA A 140 -20.76 13.36 -6.61
CA ALA A 140 -20.56 12.72 -7.90
C ALA A 140 -21.48 11.50 -8.08
N ASP A 141 -21.82 11.17 -9.32
CA ASP A 141 -22.63 10.02 -9.63
C ASP A 141 -21.89 8.68 -9.41
N LEU A 142 -22.63 7.57 -9.38
CA LEU A 142 -22.07 6.24 -9.09
C LEU A 142 -20.97 5.81 -10.08
N PRO A 143 -21.08 6.02 -11.41
CA PRO A 143 -20.01 5.71 -12.34
C PRO A 143 -18.70 6.44 -12.02
N VAL A 144 -18.75 7.73 -11.69
CA VAL A 144 -17.58 8.52 -11.31
C VAL A 144 -17.00 8.02 -9.98
N ARG A 145 -17.85 7.82 -8.96
CA ARG A 145 -17.42 7.29 -7.65
C ARG A 145 -16.69 5.95 -7.78
N TYR A 146 -17.25 5.02 -8.54
CA TYR A 146 -16.64 3.70 -8.73
C TYR A 146 -15.38 3.76 -9.61
N GLY A 147 -15.37 4.61 -10.63
CA GLY A 147 -14.19 4.82 -11.46
C GLY A 147 -13.00 5.35 -10.67
N ILE A 148 -13.21 6.35 -9.79
CA ILE A 148 -12.16 6.90 -8.93
C ILE A 148 -11.73 5.87 -7.85
N ARG A 149 -12.66 5.09 -7.32
CA ARG A 149 -12.33 3.99 -6.41
C ARG A 149 -11.41 2.97 -7.08
N ASP A 150 -11.77 2.51 -8.26
CA ASP A 150 -11.04 1.46 -8.96
C ASP A 150 -9.68 2.00 -9.47
N TYR A 151 -9.62 3.27 -9.88
CA TYR A 151 -8.37 4.00 -10.08
C TYR A 151 -7.47 3.93 -8.82
N GLY A 152 -7.98 4.31 -7.66
CA GLY A 152 -7.21 4.28 -6.41
C GLY A 152 -6.68 2.89 -6.08
N ARG A 153 -7.46 1.82 -6.35
CA ARG A 153 -7.03 0.44 -6.14
C ARG A 153 -5.87 0.04 -7.06
N LEU A 154 -5.94 0.35 -8.33
CA LEU A 154 -4.87 0.07 -9.30
C LEU A 154 -3.58 0.82 -8.92
N ILE A 155 -3.71 2.10 -8.56
CA ILE A 155 -2.60 2.91 -8.07
C ILE A 155 -1.99 2.31 -6.79
N GLY A 156 -2.81 1.81 -5.87
CA GLY A 156 -2.33 1.15 -4.64
C GLY A 156 -1.55 -0.13 -4.91
N ARG A 157 -1.99 -0.95 -5.88
CA ARG A 157 -1.24 -2.14 -6.33
C ARG A 157 0.12 -1.75 -6.93
N ALA A 158 0.13 -0.77 -7.83
CA ALA A 158 1.36 -0.27 -8.43
C ALA A 158 2.33 0.27 -7.38
N PHE A 159 1.81 1.03 -6.41
CA PHE A 159 2.57 1.61 -5.32
C PHE A 159 3.26 0.54 -4.46
N GLN A 160 2.53 -0.49 -4.03
CA GLN A 160 3.10 -1.56 -3.20
C GLN A 160 4.18 -2.36 -3.93
N VAL A 161 3.92 -2.73 -5.18
CA VAL A 161 4.92 -3.46 -5.99
C VAL A 161 6.14 -2.59 -6.31
N GLN A 162 5.95 -1.26 -6.44
CA GLN A 162 7.06 -0.31 -6.54
C GLN A 162 7.86 -0.24 -5.24
N ASP A 163 7.21 -0.24 -4.08
CA ASP A 163 7.89 -0.27 -2.78
C ASP A 163 8.71 -1.55 -2.62
N ASP A 164 8.16 -2.72 -2.96
CA ASP A 164 8.89 -4.00 -2.98
C ASP A 164 10.15 -3.93 -3.88
N LEU A 165 10.03 -3.29 -5.05
CA LEU A 165 11.14 -3.12 -5.98
C LEU A 165 12.21 -2.18 -5.40
N LEU A 166 11.79 -1.05 -4.83
CA LEU A 166 12.72 -0.06 -4.25
C LEU A 166 13.46 -0.63 -3.03
N GLU A 167 12.77 -1.40 -2.18
CA GLU A 167 13.36 -2.02 -1.01
C GLU A 167 14.57 -2.90 -1.35
N ILE A 168 14.50 -3.65 -2.45
CA ILE A 168 15.60 -4.52 -2.90
C ILE A 168 16.82 -3.72 -3.34
N TYR A 169 16.64 -2.54 -3.93
CA TYR A 169 17.72 -1.73 -4.48
C TYR A 169 18.15 -0.57 -3.58
N SER A 170 17.42 -0.27 -2.50
CA SER A 170 17.79 0.80 -1.58
C SER A 170 19.07 0.46 -0.79
N ASN A 171 19.95 1.44 -0.63
CA ASN A 171 21.02 1.36 0.35
C ASN A 171 20.45 1.60 1.74
N SER A 172 20.62 0.66 2.62
CA SER A 172 19.94 0.41 3.89
C SER A 172 19.90 1.51 4.95
N ASP A 173 20.54 2.67 4.74
CA ASP A 173 20.68 3.66 5.81
C ASP A 173 19.49 4.62 5.98
N ASN A 174 18.55 4.65 5.02
CA ASN A 174 17.44 5.61 5.01
C ASN A 174 16.02 5.01 5.09
N MET A 175 15.88 3.70 4.94
CA MET A 175 14.60 3.03 5.14
C MET A 175 14.66 2.24 6.45
N GLY A 176 13.78 2.55 7.37
CA GLY A 176 13.75 2.03 8.75
C GLY A 176 13.55 0.51 8.93
N LYS A 177 13.58 -0.26 7.83
CA LYS A 177 13.62 -1.73 7.81
C LYS A 177 14.91 -2.18 7.16
N SER A 178 15.64 -3.10 7.78
CA SER A 178 16.78 -3.72 7.10
C SER A 178 16.25 -4.78 6.14
N LEU A 179 16.52 -4.64 4.86
CA LEU A 179 16.31 -5.65 3.81
C LEU A 179 16.82 -7.04 4.23
N ASN A 180 17.79 -7.04 5.11
CA ASN A 180 18.39 -8.22 5.71
C ASN A 180 17.37 -9.05 6.50
N SER A 181 16.43 -8.40 7.20
CA SER A 181 15.40 -9.12 7.96
C SER A 181 14.34 -9.72 7.03
N ASP A 182 13.88 -8.99 6.03
CA ASP A 182 12.78 -9.43 5.17
C ASP A 182 13.17 -10.62 4.27
N ILE A 183 14.38 -10.61 3.70
CA ILE A 183 14.90 -11.77 2.94
C ILE A 183 15.11 -12.98 3.86
N LEU A 184 15.69 -12.77 5.04
CA LEU A 184 15.93 -13.83 6.01
C LEU A 184 14.64 -14.36 6.63
N LEU A 185 13.65 -13.50 6.84
CA LEU A 185 12.30 -13.88 7.30
C LEU A 185 11.45 -14.53 6.21
N GLY A 186 11.96 -14.55 4.97
CA GLY A 186 11.28 -15.20 3.85
C GLY A 186 10.04 -14.46 3.37
N LYS A 187 10.01 -13.13 3.53
CA LYS A 187 8.91 -12.27 3.08
C LYS A 187 8.57 -12.50 1.61
N LYS A 188 7.31 -12.62 1.33
CA LYS A 188 6.80 -12.96 0.00
C LYS A 188 6.47 -11.67 -0.77
N THR A 189 7.50 -11.06 -1.36
CA THR A 189 7.34 -9.92 -2.26
C THR A 189 7.01 -10.39 -3.68
N TYR A 190 6.50 -9.46 -4.51
CA TYR A 190 6.24 -9.72 -5.93
C TYR A 190 7.45 -10.32 -6.65
N LEU A 191 8.64 -9.74 -6.44
CA LEU A 191 9.88 -10.18 -7.07
C LEU A 191 10.29 -11.59 -6.59
N MET A 192 10.17 -11.85 -5.29
CA MET A 192 10.57 -13.13 -4.72
C MET A 192 9.67 -14.28 -5.20
N ILE A 193 8.36 -14.03 -5.36
CA ILE A 193 7.42 -15.02 -5.92
C ILE A 193 7.76 -15.32 -7.39
N LEU A 194 8.03 -14.27 -8.20
CA LEU A 194 8.49 -14.45 -9.57
C LEU A 194 9.78 -15.27 -9.64
N ALA A 195 10.75 -14.98 -8.75
CA ALA A 195 12.02 -15.69 -8.71
C ALA A 195 11.83 -17.18 -8.38
N LYS A 196 11.04 -17.49 -7.36
CA LYS A 196 10.73 -18.89 -7.00
C LYS A 196 10.05 -19.65 -8.13
N ASN A 197 9.27 -18.97 -8.97
CA ASN A 197 8.59 -19.58 -10.11
C ASN A 197 9.51 -19.77 -11.33
N ARG A 198 10.45 -18.84 -11.58
CA ARG A 198 11.27 -18.84 -12.80
C ARG A 198 12.65 -19.47 -12.62
N ILE A 199 13.28 -19.25 -11.47
CA ILE A 199 14.66 -19.64 -11.14
C ILE A 199 14.76 -20.24 -9.73
N PRO A 200 13.98 -21.30 -9.43
CA PRO A 200 13.82 -21.82 -8.07
C PRO A 200 15.14 -22.29 -7.43
N VAL A 201 16.05 -22.86 -8.21
CA VAL A 201 17.32 -23.40 -7.70
C VAL A 201 18.30 -22.25 -7.40
N GLU A 202 18.45 -21.34 -8.34
CA GLU A 202 19.38 -20.22 -8.24
C GLU A 202 18.98 -19.27 -7.09
N ILE A 203 17.69 -18.96 -6.98
CA ILE A 203 17.22 -18.08 -5.89
C ILE A 203 17.34 -18.75 -4.53
N GLN A 204 17.11 -20.06 -4.43
CA GLN A 204 17.29 -20.80 -3.19
C GLN A 204 18.77 -20.77 -2.73
N SER A 205 19.70 -20.96 -3.65
CA SER A 205 21.13 -20.89 -3.35
C SER A 205 21.56 -19.49 -2.90
N ALA A 206 20.99 -18.44 -3.50
CA ALA A 206 21.27 -17.06 -3.10
C ALA A 206 20.68 -16.71 -1.71
N ILE A 207 19.50 -17.26 -1.36
CA ILE A 207 18.92 -17.13 -0.01
C ILE A 207 19.79 -17.85 1.03
N GLU A 208 20.29 -19.05 0.72
CA GLU A 208 21.20 -19.78 1.61
C GLU A 208 22.51 -19.01 1.82
N LEU A 209 23.05 -18.38 0.77
CA LEU A 209 24.23 -17.52 0.90
C LEU A 209 23.97 -16.33 1.84
N CYS A 210 22.74 -15.77 1.92
CA CYS A 210 22.41 -14.71 2.86
C CYS A 210 22.57 -15.13 4.34
N GLN A 211 22.51 -16.44 4.65
CA GLN A 211 22.72 -16.93 6.02
C GLN A 211 24.20 -16.91 6.43
N GLU A 212 25.12 -17.00 5.47
CA GLU A 212 26.57 -17.01 5.69
C GLU A 212 27.17 -15.62 5.45
N ASP A 213 26.79 -14.97 4.37
CA ASP A 213 27.17 -13.62 3.96
C ASP A 213 25.96 -12.84 3.44
N ILE A 214 25.39 -12.04 4.31
CA ILE A 214 24.16 -11.29 4.01
C ILE A 214 24.32 -10.29 2.85
N ASN A 215 25.49 -9.64 2.76
CA ASN A 215 25.77 -8.68 1.69
C ASN A 215 26.04 -9.38 0.36
N GLY A 216 26.80 -10.47 0.38
CA GLY A 216 27.04 -11.30 -0.80
C GLY A 216 25.76 -11.93 -1.33
N GLY A 217 24.92 -12.47 -0.45
CA GLY A 217 23.63 -13.06 -0.82
C GLY A 217 22.64 -12.03 -1.38
N LYS A 218 22.56 -10.84 -0.77
CA LYS A 218 21.75 -9.72 -1.30
C LYS A 218 22.18 -9.33 -2.71
N LYS A 219 23.48 -9.19 -2.93
CA LYS A 219 24.03 -8.85 -4.25
C LYS A 219 23.69 -9.93 -5.28
N ALA A 220 23.84 -11.20 -4.91
CA ALA A 220 23.50 -12.32 -5.77
C ALA A 220 22.00 -12.31 -6.15
N ILE A 221 21.10 -12.04 -5.20
CA ILE A 221 19.66 -11.90 -5.46
C ILE A 221 19.38 -10.75 -6.43
N GLN A 222 20.01 -9.58 -6.24
CA GLN A 222 19.85 -8.42 -7.13
C GLN A 222 20.31 -8.74 -8.58
N GLU A 223 21.45 -9.40 -8.73
CA GLU A 223 21.99 -9.82 -10.03
C GLU A 223 21.05 -10.81 -10.71
N LEU A 224 20.58 -11.84 -9.99
CA LEU A 224 19.61 -12.84 -10.47
C LEU A 224 18.31 -12.19 -10.93
N PHE A 225 17.79 -11.20 -10.22
CA PHE A 225 16.55 -10.50 -10.60
C PHE A 225 16.71 -9.71 -11.90
N ILE A 226 17.89 -9.16 -12.15
CA ILE A 226 18.19 -8.45 -13.40
C ILE A 226 18.33 -9.45 -14.54
N GLU A 227 19.20 -10.46 -14.38
CA GLU A 227 19.53 -11.44 -15.43
C GLU A 227 18.35 -12.29 -15.86
N SER A 228 17.47 -12.68 -14.91
CA SER A 228 16.25 -13.46 -15.20
C SER A 228 15.08 -12.63 -15.73
N GLY A 229 15.27 -11.30 -15.87
CA GLY A 229 14.23 -10.38 -16.34
C GLY A 229 13.08 -10.13 -15.34
N ILE A 230 13.26 -10.50 -14.07
CA ILE A 230 12.27 -10.29 -13.00
C ILE A 230 12.02 -8.79 -12.80
N VAL A 231 13.08 -7.98 -12.71
CA VAL A 231 12.96 -6.52 -12.60
C VAL A 231 12.15 -5.92 -13.74
N LYS A 232 12.40 -6.40 -14.97
CA LYS A 232 11.66 -5.93 -16.16
C LYS A 232 10.17 -6.29 -16.06
N SER A 233 9.87 -7.53 -15.65
CA SER A 233 8.47 -7.97 -15.48
C SER A 233 7.75 -7.21 -14.37
N THR A 234 8.43 -6.92 -13.25
CA THR A 234 7.89 -6.12 -12.15
C THR A 234 7.58 -4.69 -12.59
N LYS A 235 8.52 -4.03 -13.28
CA LYS A 235 8.31 -2.69 -13.83
C LYS A 235 7.14 -2.67 -14.84
N GLN A 236 7.01 -3.71 -15.65
CA GLN A 236 5.89 -3.81 -16.58
C GLN A 236 4.56 -3.92 -15.84
N PHE A 237 4.46 -4.76 -14.80
CA PHE A 237 3.25 -4.86 -13.97
C PHE A 237 2.86 -3.52 -13.35
N ILE A 238 3.84 -2.75 -12.82
CA ILE A 238 3.59 -1.42 -12.27
C ILE A 238 3.02 -0.49 -13.35
N MET A 239 3.66 -0.44 -14.52
CA MET A 239 3.24 0.42 -15.62
C MET A 239 1.85 0.03 -16.14
N ASP A 240 1.56 -1.27 -16.29
CA ASP A 240 0.25 -1.74 -16.76
C ASP A 240 -0.88 -1.30 -15.82
N ASN A 241 -0.68 -1.41 -14.49
CA ASN A 241 -1.68 -0.94 -13.52
C ASN A 241 -1.88 0.59 -13.58
N ILE A 242 -0.80 1.37 -13.76
CA ILE A 242 -0.90 2.84 -13.88
C ILE A 242 -1.58 3.24 -15.18
N GLU A 243 -1.26 2.59 -16.30
CA GLU A 243 -1.87 2.86 -17.60
C GLU A 243 -3.37 2.51 -17.60
N GLU A 244 -3.74 1.38 -17.00
CA GLU A 244 -5.14 1.00 -16.81
C GLU A 244 -5.87 2.04 -15.93
N ALA A 245 -5.28 2.44 -14.80
CA ALA A 245 -5.82 3.45 -13.91
C ALA A 245 -6.05 4.79 -14.63
N ASN A 246 -5.06 5.27 -15.37
CA ASN A 246 -5.14 6.52 -16.13
C ASN A 246 -6.19 6.44 -17.25
N THR A 247 -6.29 5.29 -17.92
CA THR A 247 -7.32 5.06 -18.96
C THR A 247 -8.71 5.11 -18.36
N MET A 248 -8.92 4.53 -17.17
CA MET A 248 -10.20 4.61 -16.46
C MET A 248 -10.57 6.06 -16.14
N LEU A 249 -9.63 6.86 -15.62
CA LEU A 249 -9.88 8.27 -15.31
C LEU A 249 -10.27 9.09 -16.54
N THR A 250 -9.57 8.92 -17.67
CA THR A 250 -9.82 9.70 -18.89
C THR A 250 -11.16 9.37 -19.54
N ASN A 251 -11.81 8.29 -19.14
CA ASN A 251 -13.17 7.94 -19.56
C ASN A 251 -14.27 8.53 -18.65
N LEU A 252 -13.90 9.21 -17.54
CA LEU A 252 -14.84 9.87 -16.66
C LEU A 252 -15.02 11.34 -17.09
N ASP A 253 -16.23 11.87 -16.91
CA ASP A 253 -16.53 13.30 -17.19
C ASP A 253 -16.15 14.17 -15.97
N ILE A 254 -14.85 14.27 -15.70
CA ILE A 254 -14.27 15.07 -14.60
C ILE A 254 -12.95 15.71 -15.03
N ASP A 255 -12.49 16.73 -14.29
CA ASP A 255 -11.10 17.19 -14.42
C ASP A 255 -10.15 16.23 -13.73
N CYS A 256 -9.54 15.32 -14.52
CA CYS A 256 -8.62 14.31 -14.00
C CYS A 256 -7.16 14.79 -13.87
N SER A 257 -6.84 16.07 -14.11
CA SER A 257 -5.46 16.58 -14.18
C SER A 257 -4.64 16.27 -12.91
N ASP A 258 -5.20 16.56 -11.73
CA ASP A 258 -4.54 16.31 -10.45
C ASP A 258 -4.39 14.81 -10.14
N LEU A 259 -5.37 13.99 -10.53
CA LEU A 259 -5.32 12.54 -10.36
C LEU A 259 -4.26 11.90 -11.27
N LEU A 260 -4.15 12.34 -12.53
CA LEU A 260 -3.09 11.91 -13.44
C LEU A 260 -1.70 12.32 -12.93
N TYR A 261 -1.58 13.54 -12.37
CA TYR A 261 -0.33 13.97 -11.73
C TYR A 261 0.00 13.10 -10.50
N PHE A 262 -1.01 12.68 -9.73
CA PHE A 262 -0.81 11.76 -8.61
C PHE A 262 -0.26 10.39 -9.07
N SER A 263 -0.75 9.86 -10.20
CA SER A 263 -0.18 8.64 -10.82
C SER A 263 1.29 8.83 -11.20
N ASP A 264 1.65 9.98 -11.75
CA ASP A 264 3.01 10.35 -12.12
C ASP A 264 3.97 10.38 -10.91
N LEU A 265 3.50 10.78 -9.73
CA LEU A 265 4.32 10.79 -8.52
C LEU A 265 4.80 9.39 -8.14
N ILE A 266 3.98 8.36 -8.39
CA ILE A 266 4.36 6.97 -8.12
C ILE A 266 5.45 6.50 -9.09
N THR A 267 5.31 6.81 -10.37
CA THR A 267 6.33 6.44 -11.37
C THR A 267 7.68 7.13 -11.14
N ARG A 268 7.67 8.35 -10.59
CA ARG A 268 8.88 9.15 -10.33
C ARG A 268 9.61 8.77 -9.04
N ARG A 269 9.03 7.93 -8.19
CA ARG A 269 9.72 7.41 -6.98
C ARG A 269 10.82 6.43 -7.39
N ASN A 270 11.94 6.95 -7.88
CA ASN A 270 13.09 6.16 -8.33
C ASN A 270 14.26 6.12 -7.33
N ASN A 271 14.10 6.71 -6.13
CA ASN A 271 15.15 6.72 -5.08
C ASN A 271 14.53 6.87 -3.71
#